data_2f57cfa7e679f18eba8e5e4183724765
#
_entry.id   2f57cfa7e679f18eba8e5e4183724765
#
_cell.length_a   1.000
_cell.length_b   1.000
_cell.length_c   1.000
_cell.angle_alpha   90.00
_cell.angle_beta   90.00
_cell.angle_gamma   90.00
#
_symmetry.space_group_name_H-M   'P 1'
#
loop_
_entity.id
_entity.type
_entity.pdbx_description
1 polymer ?
#
loop_
_entity_poly.entity_id
_entity_poly.type
_entity_poly.pdbx_seq_one_letter_code
_entity_poly.pdbx_strand_id
1 'polypeptide(L)'
;MKYPDIRDGDCENDNTPAEEDKPADWDEYMNELYTYFIPEDMQQRFGIERIMEKYDYTDDVGTLMDVRRLKRTFARLAWDETDLATRLVGFQFYAMNTSPEDTYDLENDWAALKYYYGYLGAGLYIGFLLYVFFVFLRRLLRDFKGAVNMRNMTYSMLFVLELGLAQYSGAILRRPNASFYLAITAAMLYYENMTAQRIIKKESKK
;
A
#
# COMPACT_ATOMS: atom_id res chain seq x y z
N MET A 1 0.84 35.44 -10.19
CA MET A 1 1.08 34.62 -9.01
C MET A 1 2.60 34.58 -8.78
N LYS A 2 3.12 35.06 -7.65
CA LYS A 2 4.53 35.00 -7.34
C LYS A 2 4.77 33.66 -6.64
N TYR A 3 5.66 32.84 -7.16
CA TYR A 3 6.11 31.63 -6.46
C TYR A 3 6.74 32.05 -5.12
N PRO A 4 6.48 31.34 -4.02
CA PRO A 4 7.28 31.54 -2.81
C PRO A 4 8.75 31.38 -3.17
N ASP A 5 9.61 32.15 -2.54
CA ASP A 5 11.06 32.17 -2.80
C ASP A 5 11.61 30.82 -2.31
N ILE A 6 11.62 29.83 -3.22
CA ILE A 6 12.08 28.47 -2.91
C ILE A 6 13.57 28.56 -2.75
N ARG A 7 14.07 28.37 -1.54
CA ARG A 7 15.51 28.27 -1.28
C ARG A 7 16.03 27.06 -2.05
N ASP A 8 16.94 27.27 -3.00
CA ASP A 8 17.65 26.20 -3.71
C ASP A 8 18.51 25.43 -2.69
N GLY A 9 17.92 24.46 -2.04
CA GLY A 9 18.58 23.49 -1.17
C GLY A 9 19.02 22.30 -2.01
N ASP A 10 20.30 21.99 -2.00
CA ASP A 10 20.89 20.83 -2.65
C ASP A 10 20.14 19.54 -2.31
N CYS A 11 19.72 18.81 -3.34
CA CYS A 11 18.94 17.56 -3.26
C CYS A 11 19.77 16.38 -2.71
N GLU A 12 20.43 16.56 -1.57
CA GLU A 12 21.14 15.46 -0.90
C GLU A 12 21.28 15.79 0.59
N ASN A 13 20.25 15.48 1.39
CA ASN A 13 20.41 14.91 2.73
C ASN A 13 19.07 14.85 3.48
N ASP A 14 18.82 13.70 4.05
CA ASP A 14 17.72 13.35 4.94
C ASP A 14 17.93 13.98 6.35
N ASN A 15 18.22 15.28 6.39
CA ASN A 15 18.46 16.04 7.59
C ASN A 15 17.40 17.13 7.74
N THR A 16 16.32 16.78 8.44
CA THR A 16 15.51 17.83 9.09
C THR A 16 16.48 18.70 9.91
N PRO A 17 16.54 20.04 9.71
CA PRO A 17 17.43 20.89 10.46
C PRO A 17 17.22 20.69 11.97
N ALA A 18 18.30 20.60 12.74
CA ALA A 18 18.19 20.58 14.20
C ALA A 18 17.46 21.86 14.66
N GLU A 19 16.71 21.78 15.76
CA GLU A 19 15.91 22.92 16.26
C GLU A 19 16.69 24.23 16.40
N GLU A 20 18.01 24.15 16.62
CA GLU A 20 18.90 25.27 16.76
C GLU A 20 19.25 26.00 15.44
N ASP A 21 19.04 25.38 14.28
CA ASP A 21 19.38 25.93 12.95
C ASP A 21 18.18 26.52 12.20
N LYS A 22 16.97 26.51 12.81
CA LYS A 22 15.78 27.06 12.16
C LYS A 22 15.79 28.57 12.13
N PRO A 23 15.57 29.19 10.95
CA PRO A 23 15.43 30.67 10.86
C PRO A 23 14.24 31.15 11.70
N ALA A 24 14.28 32.40 12.15
CA ALA A 24 13.21 32.99 12.95
C ALA A 24 11.85 33.06 12.25
N ASP A 25 11.82 32.95 10.94
CA ASP A 25 10.65 32.93 10.04
C ASP A 25 10.27 31.50 9.56
N TRP A 26 10.86 30.45 10.18
CA TRP A 26 10.69 29.06 9.73
C TRP A 26 9.24 28.61 9.72
N ASP A 27 8.49 28.91 10.76
CA ASP A 27 7.10 28.47 10.88
C ASP A 27 6.20 29.17 9.85
N GLU A 28 6.46 30.45 9.56
CA GLU A 28 5.74 31.20 8.52
C GLU A 28 6.09 30.65 7.13
N TYR A 29 7.36 30.40 6.84
CA TYR A 29 7.84 29.80 5.60
C TYR A 29 7.19 28.43 5.37
N MET A 30 7.19 27.54 6.36
CA MET A 30 6.60 26.21 6.27
C MET A 30 5.11 26.27 6.06
N ASN A 31 4.41 27.17 6.72
CA ASN A 31 2.98 27.37 6.56
C ASN A 31 2.63 27.83 5.13
N GLU A 32 3.37 28.79 4.57
CA GLU A 32 3.21 29.22 3.18
C GLU A 32 3.48 28.09 2.18
N LEU A 33 4.59 27.35 2.39
CA LEU A 33 4.99 26.24 1.55
C LEU A 33 3.89 25.16 1.48
N TYR A 34 3.39 24.71 2.63
CA TYR A 34 2.36 23.68 2.68
C TYR A 34 1.01 24.21 2.17
N THR A 35 0.67 25.47 2.44
CA THR A 35 -0.54 26.09 1.88
C THR A 35 -0.53 26.12 0.36
N TYR A 36 0.66 26.25 -0.24
CA TYR A 36 0.79 26.30 -1.69
C TYR A 36 0.71 24.89 -2.35
N PHE A 37 1.34 23.87 -1.75
CA PHE A 37 1.44 22.56 -2.39
C PHE A 37 0.35 21.57 -1.98
N ILE A 38 -0.24 21.71 -0.81
CA ILE A 38 -1.28 20.80 -0.34
C ILE A 38 -2.66 21.30 -0.80
N PRO A 39 -3.53 20.42 -1.33
CA PRO A 39 -4.89 20.80 -1.75
C PRO A 39 -5.71 21.42 -0.62
N GLU A 40 -6.48 22.45 -0.96
CA GLU A 40 -7.27 23.25 -0.01
C GLU A 40 -8.30 22.41 0.77
N ASP A 41 -8.94 21.44 0.10
CA ASP A 41 -9.90 20.51 0.70
C ASP A 41 -9.27 19.65 1.81
N MET A 42 -8.02 19.23 1.62
CA MET A 42 -7.27 18.50 2.63
C MET A 42 -6.88 19.40 3.81
N GLN A 43 -6.47 20.64 3.52
CA GLN A 43 -6.15 21.63 4.56
C GLN A 43 -7.37 21.96 5.41
N GLN A 44 -8.55 22.20 4.79
CA GLN A 44 -9.81 22.48 5.47
C GLN A 44 -10.26 21.31 6.36
N ARG A 45 -10.06 20.07 5.91
CA ARG A 45 -10.50 18.89 6.64
C ARG A 45 -9.61 18.57 7.84
N PHE A 46 -8.31 18.61 7.69
CA PHE A 46 -7.38 18.08 8.69
C PHE A 46 -6.58 19.15 9.45
N GLY A 47 -6.49 20.37 8.89
CA GLY A 47 -5.62 21.42 9.38
C GLY A 47 -4.17 21.24 8.92
N ILE A 48 -3.53 22.37 8.62
CA ILE A 48 -2.18 22.36 8.00
C ILE A 48 -1.12 21.79 8.93
N GLU A 49 -1.23 22.06 10.24
CA GLU A 49 -0.26 21.59 11.24
C GLU A 49 -0.22 20.06 11.34
N ARG A 50 -1.37 19.38 11.36
CA ARG A 50 -1.44 17.91 11.35
C ARG A 50 -0.90 17.31 10.06
N ILE A 51 -1.03 18.03 8.95
CA ILE A 51 -0.47 17.61 7.67
C ILE A 51 1.05 17.73 7.72
N MET A 52 1.59 18.85 8.18
CA MET A 52 3.04 19.06 8.37
C MET A 52 3.66 17.95 9.25
N GLU A 53 3.01 17.62 10.36
CA GLU A 53 3.43 16.51 11.23
C GLU A 53 3.53 15.17 10.48
N LYS A 54 2.58 14.86 9.58
CA LYS A 54 2.60 13.61 8.78
C LYS A 54 3.63 13.60 7.65
N TYR A 55 4.12 14.76 7.29
CA TYR A 55 5.23 14.94 6.34
C TYR A 55 6.58 15.12 7.04
N ASP A 56 6.62 14.95 8.37
CA ASP A 56 7.84 15.13 9.19
C ASP A 56 8.45 16.52 9.01
N TYR A 57 7.61 17.55 8.81
CA TYR A 57 8.00 18.94 8.56
C TYR A 57 9.04 19.10 7.44
N THR A 58 8.92 18.29 6.37
CA THR A 58 9.83 18.39 5.22
C THR A 58 9.60 19.67 4.42
N ASP A 59 10.67 20.30 3.99
CA ASP A 59 10.68 21.44 3.04
C ASP A 59 11.02 21.00 1.61
N ASP A 60 11.23 19.69 1.39
CA ASP A 60 11.48 19.13 0.08
C ASP A 60 10.22 19.20 -0.82
N VAL A 61 10.27 20.11 -1.79
CA VAL A 61 9.21 20.34 -2.77
C VAL A 61 8.87 19.06 -3.55
N GLY A 62 9.86 18.23 -3.89
CA GLY A 62 9.65 16.97 -4.60
C GLY A 62 8.77 16.02 -3.80
N THR A 63 8.98 15.95 -2.49
CA THR A 63 8.17 15.19 -1.55
C THR A 63 6.74 15.75 -1.41
N LEU A 64 6.57 17.07 -1.38
CA LEU A 64 5.26 17.72 -1.28
C LEU A 64 4.44 17.56 -2.58
N MET A 65 5.09 17.52 -3.73
CA MET A 65 4.46 17.30 -5.04
C MET A 65 4.16 15.82 -5.33
N ASP A 66 4.64 14.87 -4.52
CA ASP A 66 4.38 13.44 -4.73
C ASP A 66 2.90 13.11 -4.42
N VAL A 67 2.12 12.97 -5.48
CA VAL A 67 0.70 12.62 -5.44
C VAL A 67 0.45 11.31 -4.68
N ARG A 68 1.36 10.34 -4.77
CA ARG A 68 1.22 9.06 -4.06
C ARG A 68 1.42 9.25 -2.55
N ARG A 69 2.36 10.10 -2.16
CA ARG A 69 2.57 10.47 -0.76
C ARG A 69 1.39 11.26 -0.24
N LEU A 70 0.87 12.20 -1.00
CA LEU A 70 -0.33 12.97 -0.68
C LEU A 70 -1.53 12.05 -0.38
N LYS A 71 -1.88 11.16 -1.30
CA LYS A 71 -2.97 10.19 -1.13
C LYS A 71 -2.78 9.30 0.10
N ARG A 72 -1.55 8.87 0.35
CA ARG A 72 -1.20 8.05 1.51
C ARG A 72 -1.33 8.84 2.82
N THR A 73 -0.91 10.09 2.83
CA THR A 73 -1.03 10.98 3.99
C THR A 73 -2.50 11.27 4.29
N PHE A 74 -3.32 11.53 3.26
CA PHE A 74 -4.76 11.66 3.42
C PHE A 74 -5.38 10.42 4.10
N ALA A 75 -5.04 9.23 3.59
CA ALA A 75 -5.55 7.98 4.16
C ALA A 75 -5.13 7.78 5.62
N ARG A 76 -3.89 8.17 5.99
CA ARG A 76 -3.40 8.11 7.37
C ARG A 76 -4.18 9.06 8.28
N LEU A 77 -4.38 10.30 7.86
CA LEU A 77 -5.13 11.29 8.63
C LEU A 77 -6.59 10.88 8.79
N ALA A 78 -7.24 10.42 7.72
CA ALA A 78 -8.60 9.90 7.79
C ALA A 78 -8.70 8.67 8.73
N TRP A 79 -7.69 7.79 8.71
CA TRP A 79 -7.63 6.63 9.57
C TRP A 79 -7.46 6.98 11.05
N ASP A 80 -6.68 8.01 11.35
CA ASP A 80 -6.48 8.47 12.73
C ASP A 80 -7.78 8.99 13.37
N GLU A 81 -8.73 9.45 12.55
CA GLU A 81 -10.06 9.91 12.96
C GLU A 81 -11.09 8.78 13.15
N THR A 82 -10.76 7.54 12.73
CA THR A 82 -11.71 6.43 12.80
C THR A 82 -11.77 5.79 14.18
N ASP A 83 -12.97 5.28 14.51
CA ASP A 83 -13.20 4.46 15.70
C ASP A 83 -12.66 3.01 15.54
N LEU A 84 -12.66 2.27 16.64
CA LEU A 84 -12.15 0.89 16.64
C LEU A 84 -12.94 -0.04 15.72
N ALA A 85 -14.26 0.13 15.63
CA ALA A 85 -15.10 -0.70 14.76
C ALA A 85 -14.73 -0.50 13.29
N THR A 86 -14.56 0.75 12.87
CA THR A 86 -14.10 1.10 11.51
C THR A 86 -12.70 0.57 11.25
N ARG A 87 -11.78 0.62 12.23
CA ARG A 87 -10.43 0.04 12.08
C ARG A 87 -10.45 -1.48 11.90
N LEU A 88 -11.42 -2.17 12.47
CA LEU A 88 -11.54 -3.63 12.29
C LEU A 88 -12.07 -4.02 10.92
N VAL A 89 -13.07 -3.30 10.39
CA VAL A 89 -13.76 -3.67 9.13
C VAL A 89 -13.38 -2.80 7.93
N GLY A 90 -12.63 -1.72 8.15
CA GLY A 90 -12.24 -0.75 7.13
C GLY A 90 -13.26 0.38 6.95
N PHE A 91 -12.84 1.42 6.25
CA PHE A 91 -13.74 2.52 5.93
C PHE A 91 -14.23 2.45 4.47
N GLN A 92 -15.40 3.05 4.22
CA GLN A 92 -15.96 3.07 2.88
C GLN A 92 -15.11 3.94 1.94
N PHE A 93 -15.13 3.61 0.65
CA PHE A 93 -14.43 4.35 -0.39
C PHE A 93 -14.71 5.87 -0.35
N TYR A 94 -15.95 6.25 0.01
CA TYR A 94 -16.32 7.66 0.16
C TYR A 94 -15.53 8.43 1.22
N ALA A 95 -14.94 7.75 2.19
CA ALA A 95 -14.08 8.40 3.18
C ALA A 95 -12.78 8.98 2.56
N MET A 96 -12.42 8.52 1.36
CA MET A 96 -11.28 8.99 0.58
C MET A 96 -11.65 10.06 -0.46
N ASN A 97 -12.90 10.50 -0.47
CA ASN A 97 -13.37 11.56 -1.36
C ASN A 97 -13.70 12.78 -0.52
N THR A 98 -13.21 13.93 -0.94
CA THR A 98 -13.58 15.23 -0.37
C THR A 98 -14.62 15.93 -1.24
N SER A 99 -14.54 15.67 -2.55
CA SER A 99 -15.53 16.13 -3.55
C SER A 99 -15.74 15.02 -4.61
N PRO A 100 -16.75 15.14 -5.48
CA PRO A 100 -16.93 14.21 -6.59
C PRO A 100 -15.76 14.18 -7.58
N GLU A 101 -15.00 15.27 -7.65
CA GLU A 101 -13.88 15.45 -8.57
C GLU A 101 -12.55 15.04 -7.93
N ASP A 102 -12.41 15.20 -6.59
CA ASP A 102 -11.20 14.96 -5.85
C ASP A 102 -11.26 13.64 -5.10
N THR A 103 -10.53 12.66 -5.61
CA THR A 103 -10.42 11.34 -4.98
C THR A 103 -8.97 11.06 -4.59
N TYR A 104 -8.79 10.69 -3.32
CA TYR A 104 -7.49 10.28 -2.77
C TYR A 104 -7.30 8.76 -2.79
N ASP A 105 -7.87 8.07 -3.80
CA ASP A 105 -7.73 6.61 -3.93
C ASP A 105 -6.26 6.19 -3.97
N LEU A 106 -5.95 5.21 -3.13
CA LEU A 106 -4.58 4.72 -2.96
C LEU A 106 -4.12 3.93 -4.17
N GLU A 107 -2.90 4.21 -4.63
CA GLU A 107 -2.27 3.49 -5.75
C GLU A 107 -1.50 2.24 -5.30
N ASN A 108 -1.29 2.06 -4.00
CA ASN A 108 -0.65 0.89 -3.42
C ASN A 108 -1.71 -0.04 -2.84
N ASP A 109 -1.85 -1.24 -3.42
CA ASP A 109 -2.87 -2.20 -3.00
C ASP A 109 -2.66 -2.72 -1.57
N TRP A 110 -1.41 -2.91 -1.13
CA TRP A 110 -1.11 -3.39 0.22
C TRP A 110 -1.52 -2.38 1.29
N ALA A 111 -1.23 -1.10 1.04
CA ALA A 111 -1.70 -0.04 1.94
C ALA A 111 -3.23 0.06 1.92
N ALA A 112 -3.83 -0.04 0.73
CA ALA A 112 -5.25 0.05 0.55
C ALA A 112 -6.03 -1.07 1.25
N LEU A 113 -5.49 -2.31 1.30
CA LEU A 113 -6.11 -3.41 2.04
C LEU A 113 -6.39 -3.04 3.49
N LYS A 114 -5.42 -2.41 4.17
CA LYS A 114 -5.58 -1.97 5.56
C LYS A 114 -6.75 -0.99 5.71
N TYR A 115 -6.80 0.02 4.86
CA TYR A 115 -7.76 1.11 4.99
C TYR A 115 -9.17 0.71 4.55
N TYR A 116 -9.30 0.00 3.42
CA TYR A 116 -10.61 -0.36 2.88
C TYR A 116 -11.25 -1.60 3.51
N TYR A 117 -10.44 -2.57 3.95
CA TYR A 117 -10.95 -3.82 4.53
C TYR A 117 -10.68 -3.94 6.04
N GLY A 118 -10.03 -2.97 6.62
CA GLY A 118 -9.63 -2.99 8.03
C GLY A 118 -8.66 -4.11 8.38
N TYR A 119 -8.37 -4.23 9.66
CA TYR A 119 -7.45 -5.27 10.12
C TYR A 119 -7.99 -6.68 9.90
N LEU A 120 -9.30 -6.88 10.08
CA LEU A 120 -9.93 -8.20 9.93
C LEU A 120 -9.93 -8.65 8.46
N GLY A 121 -10.44 -7.81 7.55
CA GLY A 121 -10.50 -8.15 6.13
C GLY A 121 -9.11 -8.27 5.49
N ALA A 122 -8.20 -7.35 5.79
CA ALA A 122 -6.81 -7.44 5.35
C ALA A 122 -6.11 -8.70 5.89
N GLY A 123 -6.31 -9.02 7.18
CA GLY A 123 -5.74 -10.22 7.80
C GLY A 123 -6.25 -11.51 7.16
N LEU A 124 -7.56 -11.62 6.90
CA LEU A 124 -8.14 -12.78 6.21
C LEU A 124 -7.63 -12.91 4.77
N TYR A 125 -7.54 -11.80 4.05
CA TYR A 125 -7.05 -11.79 2.68
C TYR A 125 -5.57 -12.19 2.60
N ILE A 126 -4.71 -11.58 3.41
CA ILE A 126 -3.29 -11.92 3.50
C ILE A 126 -3.11 -13.36 3.97
N GLY A 127 -3.88 -13.80 4.96
CA GLY A 127 -3.88 -15.18 5.46
C GLY A 127 -4.20 -16.20 4.36
N PHE A 128 -5.16 -15.90 3.48
CA PHE A 128 -5.47 -16.71 2.31
C PHE A 128 -4.29 -16.78 1.33
N LEU A 129 -3.67 -15.67 0.98
CA LEU A 129 -2.51 -15.65 0.09
C LEU A 129 -1.32 -16.43 0.68
N LEU A 130 -1.06 -16.23 1.97
CA LEU A 130 -0.02 -16.98 2.69
C LEU A 130 -0.32 -18.48 2.75
N TYR A 131 -1.59 -18.87 2.89
CA TYR A 131 -1.98 -20.27 2.85
C TYR A 131 -1.69 -20.92 1.51
N VAL A 132 -2.01 -20.26 0.39
CA VAL A 132 -1.69 -20.74 -0.96
C VAL A 132 -0.18 -20.90 -1.13
N PHE A 133 0.59 -19.90 -0.71
CA PHE A 133 2.05 -19.94 -0.73
C PHE A 133 2.62 -21.06 0.15
N PHE A 134 2.06 -21.24 1.33
CA PHE A 134 2.47 -22.32 2.24
C PHE A 134 2.24 -23.72 1.64
N VAL A 135 1.13 -23.94 0.95
CA VAL A 135 0.87 -25.23 0.27
C VAL A 135 1.92 -25.50 -0.79
N PHE A 136 2.31 -24.50 -1.57
CA PHE A 136 3.41 -24.58 -2.53
C PHE A 136 4.74 -24.88 -1.84
N LEU A 137 5.10 -24.09 -0.83
CA LEU A 137 6.36 -24.25 -0.09
C LEU A 137 6.47 -25.64 0.57
N ARG A 138 5.38 -26.11 1.17
CA ARG A 138 5.34 -27.45 1.76
C ARG A 138 5.63 -28.56 0.74
N ARG A 139 5.11 -28.43 -0.49
CA ARG A 139 5.42 -29.38 -1.55
C ARG A 139 6.88 -29.27 -1.98
N LEU A 140 7.37 -28.05 -2.17
CA LEU A 140 8.77 -27.80 -2.55
C LEU A 140 9.75 -28.45 -1.58
N LEU A 141 9.47 -28.37 -0.27
CA LEU A 141 10.32 -28.95 0.78
C LEU A 141 10.22 -30.49 0.86
N ARG A 142 9.08 -31.09 0.45
CA ARG A 142 8.85 -32.54 0.55
C ARG A 142 9.21 -33.30 -0.71
N ASP A 143 8.96 -32.71 -1.86
CA ASP A 143 9.18 -33.30 -3.17
C ASP A 143 9.73 -32.24 -4.13
N PHE A 144 10.97 -31.84 -3.95
CA PHE A 144 11.62 -30.81 -4.74
C PHE A 144 11.55 -31.09 -6.24
N LYS A 145 11.92 -32.34 -6.65
CA LYS A 145 11.93 -32.71 -8.07
C LYS A 145 10.55 -32.68 -8.71
N GLY A 146 9.52 -33.12 -8.00
CA GLY A 146 8.14 -33.09 -8.48
C GLY A 146 7.52 -31.68 -8.40
N ALA A 147 8.00 -30.82 -7.49
CA ALA A 147 7.55 -29.44 -7.38
C ALA A 147 8.16 -28.55 -8.48
N VAL A 148 9.41 -28.78 -8.86
CA VAL A 148 10.12 -28.03 -9.91
C VAL A 148 9.78 -28.61 -11.27
N ASN A 149 8.54 -28.44 -11.69
CA ASN A 149 8.09 -28.72 -13.05
C ASN A 149 7.60 -27.42 -13.72
N MET A 150 7.61 -27.38 -15.05
CA MET A 150 7.31 -26.19 -15.83
C MET A 150 6.00 -25.52 -15.41
N ARG A 151 4.93 -26.30 -15.26
CA ARG A 151 3.59 -25.77 -14.93
C ARG A 151 3.54 -25.14 -13.54
N ASN A 152 4.05 -25.84 -12.54
CA ASN A 152 4.04 -25.35 -11.15
C ASN A 152 4.92 -24.11 -10.97
N MET A 153 6.09 -24.10 -11.63
CA MET A 153 6.98 -22.94 -11.59
C MET A 153 6.38 -21.72 -12.30
N THR A 154 5.69 -21.92 -13.42
CA THR A 154 4.99 -20.82 -14.11
C THR A 154 3.92 -20.19 -13.22
N TYR A 155 3.06 -21.01 -12.59
CA TYR A 155 2.04 -20.46 -11.69
C TYR A 155 2.64 -19.80 -10.45
N SER A 156 3.71 -20.34 -9.88
CA SER A 156 4.35 -19.71 -8.72
C SER A 156 5.04 -18.40 -9.08
N MET A 157 5.70 -18.32 -10.24
CA MET A 157 6.26 -17.06 -10.75
C MET A 157 5.19 -15.99 -11.00
N LEU A 158 4.09 -16.35 -11.68
CA LEU A 158 2.98 -15.44 -11.92
C LEU A 158 2.40 -14.95 -10.60
N PHE A 159 2.15 -15.85 -9.65
CA PHE A 159 1.63 -15.49 -8.34
C PHE A 159 2.53 -14.49 -7.59
N VAL A 160 3.83 -14.74 -7.54
CA VAL A 160 4.79 -13.83 -6.90
C VAL A 160 4.90 -12.50 -7.65
N LEU A 161 4.88 -12.54 -8.99
CA LEU A 161 4.93 -11.33 -9.82
C LEU A 161 3.68 -10.45 -9.58
N GLU A 162 2.48 -11.02 -9.57
CA GLU A 162 1.23 -10.29 -9.30
C GLU A 162 1.24 -9.65 -7.91
N LEU A 163 1.71 -10.37 -6.88
CA LEU A 163 1.87 -9.82 -5.53
C LEU A 163 2.92 -8.71 -5.47
N GLY A 164 4.01 -8.84 -6.21
CA GLY A 164 5.03 -7.80 -6.34
C GLY A 164 4.49 -6.55 -7.04
N LEU A 165 3.73 -6.71 -8.13
CA LEU A 165 3.11 -5.60 -8.85
C LEU A 165 2.08 -4.85 -8.00
N ALA A 166 1.42 -5.51 -7.06
CA ALA A 166 0.48 -4.88 -6.12
C ALA A 166 1.12 -3.78 -5.25
N GLN A 167 2.46 -3.77 -5.11
CA GLN A 167 3.19 -2.70 -4.42
C GLN A 167 3.17 -1.38 -5.21
N TYR A 168 3.13 -1.47 -6.53
CA TYR A 168 3.24 -0.31 -7.42
C TYR A 168 1.92 0.06 -8.10
N SER A 169 0.94 -0.83 -8.05
CA SER A 169 -0.35 -0.69 -8.73
C SER A 169 -1.51 -0.84 -7.75
N GLY A 170 -2.43 0.10 -7.76
CA GLY A 170 -3.68 0.02 -7.02
C GLY A 170 -4.76 -0.84 -7.69
N ALA A 171 -4.35 -1.78 -8.55
CA ALA A 171 -5.29 -2.51 -9.40
C ALA A 171 -5.29 -4.04 -9.22
N ILE A 172 -4.24 -4.62 -8.62
CA ILE A 172 -4.06 -6.08 -8.60
C ILE A 172 -4.95 -6.76 -7.56
N LEU A 173 -5.01 -6.23 -6.34
CA LEU A 173 -5.73 -6.88 -5.23
C LEU A 173 -7.18 -6.42 -5.10
N ARG A 174 -7.52 -5.24 -5.60
CA ARG A 174 -8.82 -4.59 -5.37
C ARG A 174 -9.72 -4.53 -6.58
N ARG A 175 -9.17 -4.35 -7.78
CA ARG A 175 -9.97 -4.18 -9.00
C ARG A 175 -10.35 -5.54 -9.58
N PRO A 176 -11.63 -5.79 -9.88
CA PRO A 176 -12.11 -7.10 -10.33
C PRO A 176 -11.34 -7.67 -11.53
N ASN A 177 -10.95 -6.80 -12.47
CA ASN A 177 -10.26 -7.21 -13.68
C ASN A 177 -8.91 -7.87 -13.40
N ALA A 178 -8.10 -7.30 -12.52
CA ALA A 178 -6.78 -7.83 -12.23
C ALA A 178 -6.80 -8.88 -11.10
N SER A 179 -7.63 -8.69 -10.06
CA SER A 179 -7.77 -9.67 -8.98
C SER A 179 -8.34 -11.01 -9.46
N PHE A 180 -9.07 -11.01 -10.57
CA PHE A 180 -9.52 -12.25 -11.22
C PHE A 180 -8.33 -13.10 -11.71
N TYR A 181 -7.31 -12.51 -12.32
CA TYR A 181 -6.11 -13.23 -12.73
C TYR A 181 -5.34 -13.77 -11.53
N LEU A 182 -5.19 -12.99 -10.49
CA LEU A 182 -4.58 -13.44 -9.24
C LEU A 182 -5.36 -14.62 -8.64
N ALA A 183 -6.69 -14.58 -8.66
CA ALA A 183 -7.53 -15.66 -8.16
C ALA A 183 -7.35 -16.95 -8.97
N ILE A 184 -7.28 -16.85 -10.31
CA ILE A 184 -7.01 -18.00 -11.19
C ILE A 184 -5.61 -18.56 -10.90
N THR A 185 -4.59 -17.71 -10.85
CA THR A 185 -3.22 -18.12 -10.61
C THR A 185 -3.09 -18.81 -9.26
N ALA A 186 -3.69 -18.23 -8.20
CA ALA A 186 -3.74 -18.83 -6.87
C ALA A 186 -4.46 -20.20 -6.86
N ALA A 187 -5.60 -20.30 -7.55
CA ALA A 187 -6.36 -21.54 -7.63
C ALA A 187 -5.59 -22.65 -8.38
N MET A 188 -4.93 -22.32 -9.48
CA MET A 188 -4.12 -23.26 -10.24
C MET A 188 -2.89 -23.72 -9.45
N LEU A 189 -2.20 -22.78 -8.79
CA LEU A 189 -1.08 -23.08 -7.93
C LEU A 189 -1.50 -24.01 -6.76
N TYR A 190 -2.61 -23.70 -6.12
CA TYR A 190 -3.17 -24.53 -5.05
C TYR A 190 -3.55 -25.94 -5.54
N TYR A 191 -4.28 -26.04 -6.66
CA TYR A 191 -4.74 -27.29 -7.23
C TYR A 191 -3.58 -28.23 -7.60
N GLU A 192 -2.58 -27.73 -8.30
CA GLU A 192 -1.39 -28.50 -8.69
C GLU A 192 -0.65 -29.06 -7.46
N ASN A 193 -0.51 -28.28 -6.42
CA ASN A 193 0.22 -28.70 -5.23
C ASN A 193 -0.56 -29.64 -4.34
N MET A 194 -1.89 -29.47 -4.19
CA MET A 194 -2.73 -30.35 -3.39
C MET A 194 -2.98 -31.69 -4.07
N THR A 195 -3.16 -31.72 -5.38
CA THR A 195 -3.36 -32.96 -6.13
C THR A 195 -2.13 -33.87 -6.05
N ALA A 196 -0.94 -33.29 -6.22
CA ALA A 196 0.31 -34.04 -6.08
C ALA A 196 0.50 -34.61 -4.66
N GLN A 197 0.21 -33.82 -3.62
CA GLN A 197 0.30 -34.32 -2.24
C GLN A 197 -0.65 -35.50 -1.97
N ARG A 198 -1.84 -35.50 -2.56
CA ARG A 198 -2.77 -36.61 -2.42
C ARG A 198 -2.26 -37.89 -3.09
N ILE A 199 -1.60 -37.78 -4.24
CA ILE A 199 -1.01 -38.92 -4.96
C ILE A 199 0.12 -39.54 -4.13
N ILE A 200 1.08 -38.71 -3.68
CA ILE A 200 2.21 -39.14 -2.83
C ILE A 200 1.72 -39.86 -1.57
N LYS A 201 0.68 -39.32 -0.93
CA LYS A 201 0.10 -39.94 0.29
C LYS A 201 -0.55 -41.30 0.01
N LYS A 202 -1.12 -41.50 -1.19
CA LYS A 202 -1.72 -42.81 -1.57
C LYS A 202 -0.63 -43.85 -1.84
N GLU A 203 0.46 -43.47 -2.50
CA GLU A 203 1.59 -44.36 -2.80
C GLU A 203 2.34 -44.80 -1.53
N SER A 204 2.53 -43.90 -0.56
CA SER A 204 3.18 -44.23 0.72
C SER A 204 2.37 -45.15 1.65
N LYS A 205 1.10 -45.44 1.30
CA LYS A 205 0.22 -46.33 2.07
C LYS A 205 0.08 -47.74 1.43
N LYS A 206 0.67 -47.93 0.24
CA LYS A 206 0.82 -49.23 -0.42
C LYS A 206 2.17 -49.84 -0.12
#